data_2c20e452653c3e0bb6b0020aa405906b
#
_entry.id   2c20e452653c3e0bb6b0020aa405906b
#
_cell.length_a   1.000
_cell.length_b   1.000
_cell.length_c   1.000
_cell.angle_alpha   90.00
_cell.angle_beta   90.00
_cell.angle_gamma   90.00
#
_symmetry.space_group_name_H-M   'P 1'
#
loop_
_entity.id
_entity.type
_entity.pdbx_description
1 polymer ?
#
loop_
_entity_poly.entity_id
_entity_poly.type
_entity_poly.pdbx_seq_one_letter_code
_entity_poly.pdbx_strand_id
1 'polypeptide(L)'
;ANPCAPKACAQNPCCAKNPCAAQNPCAANPCAATNPCAANPCAAAEPAELSDEQATREWDRLVPAMQTTYAKSGVPASAQFFNWLNVTKAPYQSSTHGDRYLVNIINETAKDYQKWEEAGRLPTGAIIAKPTIVGKADGKADIGPLFLMEKMSSGWNPQSLDWKYTMIMADGSLWGETKGR
;
A
#
# COMPACT_ATOMS: atom_id res chain seq x y z
N ALA A 1 1.30 19.16 -6.76
CA ALA A 1 2.41 19.36 -7.69
C ALA A 1 3.48 18.33 -7.35
N ASN A 2 3.93 17.55 -8.32
CA ASN A 2 4.96 16.53 -8.10
C ASN A 2 6.30 17.24 -7.83
N PRO A 3 6.91 17.10 -6.63
CA PRO A 3 8.17 17.77 -6.29
C PRO A 3 9.37 17.28 -7.13
N CYS A 4 9.20 16.20 -7.87
CA CYS A 4 10.21 15.64 -8.78
C CYS A 4 10.06 16.13 -10.23
N ALA A 5 9.17 17.08 -10.50
CA ALA A 5 9.05 17.66 -11.84
C ALA A 5 10.32 18.44 -12.20
N PRO A 6 10.73 18.48 -13.51
CA PRO A 6 11.95 19.18 -13.96
C PRO A 6 12.06 20.62 -13.50
N LYS A 7 10.94 21.30 -13.20
CA LYS A 7 10.93 22.66 -12.66
C LYS A 7 11.44 22.79 -11.23
N ALA A 8 11.34 21.73 -10.42
CA ALA A 8 11.86 21.73 -9.06
C ALA A 8 13.39 21.64 -9.02
N CYS A 9 14.00 20.99 -10.01
CA CYS A 9 15.46 20.95 -10.18
C CYS A 9 16.02 22.29 -10.68
N ALA A 10 15.28 23.08 -11.46
CA ALA A 10 15.74 24.35 -11.99
C ALA A 10 15.95 25.45 -10.92
N GLN A 11 15.38 25.30 -9.74
CA GLN A 11 15.51 26.23 -8.61
C GLN A 11 16.47 25.72 -7.53
N ASN A 12 17.02 24.52 -7.68
CA ASN A 12 17.98 23.97 -6.72
C ASN A 12 19.41 24.20 -7.25
N PRO A 13 20.24 25.00 -6.58
CA PRO A 13 21.60 25.28 -7.03
C PRO A 13 22.50 24.04 -7.14
N CYS A 14 22.10 22.92 -6.50
CA CYS A 14 22.79 21.64 -6.65
C CYS A 14 22.44 20.89 -7.95
N CYS A 15 21.30 21.22 -8.59
CA CYS A 15 20.89 20.60 -9.88
C CYS A 15 21.36 21.42 -11.10
N ALA A 16 21.58 22.73 -10.94
CA ALA A 16 21.91 23.63 -12.06
C ALA A 16 23.40 23.61 -12.47
N LYS A 17 24.26 23.10 -11.61
CA LYS A 17 25.69 22.92 -11.89
C LYS A 17 26.11 21.60 -11.24
N ASN A 18 26.38 20.61 -12.07
CA ASN A 18 27.06 19.41 -11.60
C ASN A 18 28.57 19.74 -11.45
N PRO A 19 29.05 20.13 -10.26
CA PRO A 19 30.45 20.49 -10.07
C PRO A 19 31.38 19.28 -10.10
N CYS A 20 30.83 18.05 -10.19
CA CYS A 20 31.60 16.81 -10.32
C CYS A 20 32.00 16.49 -11.76
N ALA A 21 31.58 17.28 -12.75
CA ALA A 21 31.87 16.97 -14.16
C ALA A 21 33.20 17.56 -14.66
N ALA A 22 33.85 18.49 -13.95
CA ALA A 22 34.96 19.22 -14.52
C ALA A 22 36.31 19.07 -13.80
N GLN A 23 36.42 18.68 -12.56
CA GLN A 23 37.67 18.34 -11.84
C GLN A 23 37.30 17.76 -10.49
N ASN A 24 37.93 16.65 -10.09
CA ASN A 24 37.65 15.95 -8.85
C ASN A 24 38.08 16.80 -7.62
N PRO A 25 37.17 17.60 -7.00
CA PRO A 25 37.47 18.39 -5.84
C PRO A 25 37.05 17.66 -4.54
N CYS A 26 37.26 16.33 -4.48
CA CYS A 26 36.92 15.52 -3.32
C CYS A 26 37.73 15.89 -2.04
N ALA A 27 38.53 16.96 -2.08
CA ALA A 27 39.30 17.44 -0.89
C ALA A 27 38.54 18.53 -0.08
N ALA A 28 37.52 19.14 -0.64
CA ALA A 28 36.67 20.08 0.11
C ALA A 28 35.28 20.12 -0.49
N ASN A 29 34.45 19.18 -0.07
CA ASN A 29 33.02 19.15 -0.45
C ASN A 29 32.25 20.09 0.49
N PRO A 30 31.90 21.33 0.07
CA PRO A 30 31.13 22.26 0.91
C PRO A 30 29.68 21.71 1.18
N CYS A 31 29.28 20.64 0.50
CA CYS A 31 28.02 19.93 0.77
C CYS A 31 28.16 18.78 1.77
N ALA A 32 29.37 18.52 2.31
CA ALA A 32 29.59 17.40 3.21
C ALA A 32 28.98 17.62 4.62
N ALA A 33 28.72 18.87 5.03
CA ALA A 33 28.13 19.16 6.32
C ALA A 33 26.59 19.22 6.30
N THR A 34 25.97 19.44 5.16
CA THR A 34 24.52 19.41 4.96
C THR A 34 24.26 19.14 3.48
N ASN A 35 24.24 17.88 3.09
CA ASN A 35 23.84 17.51 1.73
C ASN A 35 22.32 17.67 1.59
N PRO A 36 21.80 18.79 1.04
CA PRO A 36 20.35 18.95 0.87
C PRO A 36 19.78 17.97 -0.17
N CYS A 37 20.66 17.23 -0.89
CA CYS A 37 20.28 16.14 -1.79
C CYS A 37 20.37 14.75 -1.11
N ALA A 38 20.82 14.66 0.13
CA ALA A 38 20.89 13.39 0.86
C ALA A 38 19.48 12.90 1.29
N ALA A 39 18.55 13.83 1.49
CA ALA A 39 17.15 13.51 1.58
C ALA A 39 16.55 13.58 0.17
N ASN A 40 16.41 12.45 -0.52
CA ASN A 40 15.65 12.40 -1.75
C ASN A 40 14.17 12.73 -1.41
N PRO A 41 13.67 13.96 -1.69
CA PRO A 41 12.29 14.31 -1.34
C PRO A 41 11.26 13.52 -2.15
N CYS A 42 11.72 12.73 -3.13
CA CYS A 42 10.91 11.82 -3.93
C CYS A 42 11.06 10.36 -3.50
N ALA A 43 11.95 10.02 -2.57
CA ALA A 43 11.94 8.72 -1.96
C ALA A 43 10.70 8.65 -1.07
N ALA A 44 9.73 7.82 -1.44
CA ALA A 44 8.72 7.39 -0.47
C ALA A 44 9.47 6.86 0.74
N ALA A 45 9.19 7.38 1.93
CA ALA A 45 9.81 6.88 3.15
C ALA A 45 9.58 5.36 3.20
N GLU A 46 10.67 4.60 3.40
CA GLU A 46 10.57 3.15 3.60
C GLU A 46 9.59 2.90 4.74
N PRO A 47 8.69 1.90 4.62
CA PRO A 47 7.82 1.51 5.71
C PRO A 47 8.65 1.19 6.95
N ALA A 48 8.35 1.84 8.06
CA ALA A 48 9.03 1.57 9.32
C ALA A 48 8.33 0.41 10.05
N GLU A 49 9.13 -0.38 10.76
CA GLU A 49 8.62 -1.45 11.59
C GLU A 49 7.90 -0.87 12.82
N LEU A 50 6.73 -1.42 13.12
CA LEU A 50 5.93 -1.12 14.31
C LEU A 50 5.91 -2.32 15.23
N SER A 51 5.85 -2.12 16.55
CA SER A 51 5.50 -3.23 17.44
C SER A 51 4.04 -3.65 17.22
N ASP A 52 3.70 -4.86 17.67
CA ASP A 52 2.32 -5.38 17.55
C ASP A 52 1.28 -4.45 18.23
N GLU A 53 1.66 -3.86 19.38
CA GLU A 53 0.80 -2.91 20.08
C GLU A 53 0.67 -1.59 19.32
N GLN A 54 1.75 -1.12 18.69
CA GLN A 54 1.73 0.07 17.84
C GLN A 54 0.86 -0.17 16.61
N ALA A 55 1.05 -1.29 15.91
CA ALA A 55 0.27 -1.67 14.73
C ALA A 55 -1.22 -1.76 15.05
N THR A 56 -1.58 -2.41 16.16
CA THR A 56 -2.98 -2.54 16.60
C THR A 56 -3.59 -1.19 16.93
N ARG A 57 -2.92 -0.36 17.73
CA ARG A 57 -3.41 0.98 18.10
C ARG A 57 -3.59 1.88 16.89
N GLU A 58 -2.62 1.88 15.96
CA GLU A 58 -2.69 2.70 14.76
C GLU A 58 -3.76 2.19 13.78
N TRP A 59 -3.94 0.88 13.71
CA TRP A 59 -5.03 0.27 12.97
C TRP A 59 -6.39 0.79 13.45
N ASP A 60 -6.67 0.66 14.76
CA ASP A 60 -7.95 1.08 15.35
C ASP A 60 -8.21 2.58 15.14
N ARG A 61 -7.16 3.39 15.23
CA ARG A 61 -7.24 4.84 14.98
C ARG A 61 -7.60 5.16 13.52
N LEU A 62 -7.13 4.37 12.56
CA LEU A 62 -7.26 4.66 11.13
C LEU A 62 -8.51 4.05 10.48
N VAL A 63 -9.11 3.01 11.07
CA VAL A 63 -10.29 2.32 10.52
C VAL A 63 -11.42 3.28 10.09
N PRO A 64 -11.86 4.27 10.87
CA PRO A 64 -12.95 5.17 10.45
C PRO A 64 -12.61 5.97 9.19
N ALA A 65 -11.35 6.42 9.08
CA ALA A 65 -10.88 7.16 7.92
C ALA A 65 -10.74 6.25 6.69
N MET A 66 -10.27 5.00 6.86
CA MET A 66 -10.20 4.00 5.80
C MET A 66 -11.59 3.71 5.21
N GLN A 67 -12.60 3.51 6.06
CA GLN A 67 -13.99 3.26 5.62
C GLN A 67 -14.47 4.37 4.69
N THR A 68 -14.27 5.62 5.10
CA THR A 68 -14.69 6.79 4.31
C THR A 68 -13.89 6.93 3.02
N THR A 69 -12.60 6.66 3.09
CA THR A 69 -11.70 6.97 1.97
C THR A 69 -11.80 5.92 0.87
N TYR A 70 -11.75 4.62 1.22
CA TYR A 70 -11.83 3.57 0.21
C TYR A 70 -13.19 3.52 -0.50
N ALA A 71 -14.27 3.91 0.18
CA ALA A 71 -15.61 3.98 -0.42
C ALA A 71 -15.69 4.97 -1.61
N LYS A 72 -14.80 5.97 -1.66
CA LYS A 72 -14.73 6.94 -2.77
C LYS A 72 -14.35 6.31 -4.11
N SER A 73 -13.74 5.13 -4.11
CA SER A 73 -13.33 4.43 -5.34
C SER A 73 -14.50 4.04 -6.24
N GLY A 74 -15.71 3.97 -5.72
CA GLY A 74 -16.89 3.45 -6.43
C GLY A 74 -16.91 1.93 -6.59
N VAL A 75 -15.89 1.21 -6.10
CA VAL A 75 -15.88 -0.27 -6.09
C VAL A 75 -16.83 -0.76 -5.00
N PRO A 76 -17.87 -1.55 -5.30
CA PRO A 76 -18.88 -1.91 -4.29
C PRO A 76 -18.30 -2.57 -3.04
N ALA A 77 -17.34 -3.48 -3.21
CA ALA A 77 -16.68 -4.18 -2.10
C ALA A 77 -15.96 -3.21 -1.15
N SER A 78 -15.39 -2.12 -1.66
CA SER A 78 -14.62 -1.16 -0.85
C SER A 78 -15.46 -0.37 0.15
N ALA A 79 -16.76 -0.25 -0.09
CA ALA A 79 -17.69 0.41 0.82
C ALA A 79 -18.27 -0.55 1.88
N GLN A 80 -18.14 -1.86 1.67
CA GLN A 80 -18.86 -2.87 2.46
C GLN A 80 -17.97 -3.73 3.33
N PHE A 81 -16.70 -3.93 2.95
CA PHE A 81 -15.85 -4.97 3.52
C PHE A 81 -15.62 -4.84 5.03
N PHE A 82 -15.68 -3.66 5.62
CA PHE A 82 -15.54 -3.49 7.07
C PHE A 82 -16.69 -4.13 7.88
N ASN A 83 -17.80 -4.48 7.23
CA ASN A 83 -18.91 -5.20 7.84
C ASN A 83 -18.75 -6.73 7.74
N TRP A 84 -17.69 -7.21 7.08
CA TRP A 84 -17.44 -8.63 6.89
C TRP A 84 -16.59 -9.20 8.01
N LEU A 85 -16.33 -10.51 7.96
CA LEU A 85 -15.56 -11.21 8.97
C LEU A 85 -14.05 -10.88 8.86
N ASN A 86 -13.48 -10.27 9.88
CA ASN A 86 -12.03 -10.18 10.03
C ASN A 86 -11.50 -11.53 10.57
N VAL A 87 -10.69 -12.22 9.77
CA VAL A 87 -10.09 -13.52 10.14
C VAL A 87 -8.68 -13.40 10.70
N THR A 88 -8.20 -12.18 10.88
CA THR A 88 -6.88 -11.88 11.43
C THR A 88 -7.04 -11.28 12.83
N LYS A 89 -6.36 -11.86 13.83
CA LYS A 89 -6.47 -11.41 15.22
C LYS A 89 -5.93 -9.99 15.45
N ALA A 90 -4.83 -9.66 14.77
CA ALA A 90 -4.17 -8.35 14.84
C ALA A 90 -3.53 -8.03 13.48
N PRO A 91 -3.28 -6.75 13.16
CA PRO A 91 -2.52 -6.40 11.96
C PRO A 91 -1.14 -7.05 11.97
N TYR A 92 -0.73 -7.62 10.85
CA TYR A 92 0.58 -8.24 10.69
C TYR A 92 1.32 -7.65 9.49
N GLN A 93 2.64 -7.60 9.58
CA GLN A 93 3.47 -7.11 8.48
C GLN A 93 3.52 -8.15 7.34
N SER A 94 3.40 -7.66 6.10
CA SER A 94 3.38 -8.50 4.91
C SER A 94 4.39 -8.02 3.87
N SER A 95 5.44 -8.81 3.66
CA SER A 95 6.48 -8.54 2.65
C SER A 95 5.91 -8.52 1.22
N THR A 96 4.93 -9.38 0.93
CA THR A 96 4.26 -9.43 -0.38
C THR A 96 3.40 -8.21 -0.68
N HIS A 97 3.12 -7.38 0.33
CA HIS A 97 2.38 -6.12 0.21
C HIS A 97 3.29 -4.91 0.50
N GLY A 98 4.62 -5.05 0.32
CA GLY A 98 5.61 -3.99 0.50
C GLY A 98 5.76 -3.58 1.96
N ASP A 99 5.93 -4.56 2.83
CA ASP A 99 6.18 -4.44 4.28
C ASP A 99 5.13 -3.61 5.04
N ARG A 100 3.90 -3.57 4.49
CA ARG A 100 2.74 -2.93 5.14
C ARG A 100 2.09 -3.86 6.14
N TYR A 101 1.46 -3.28 7.15
CA TYR A 101 0.61 -4.01 8.09
C TYR A 101 -0.80 -4.12 7.52
N LEU A 102 -1.40 -5.31 7.60
CA LEU A 102 -2.73 -5.58 7.07
C LEU A 102 -3.49 -6.59 7.93
N VAL A 103 -4.80 -6.64 7.71
CA VAL A 103 -5.67 -7.71 8.15
C VAL A 103 -6.35 -8.36 6.95
N ASN A 104 -6.86 -9.58 7.12
CA ASN A 104 -7.67 -10.25 6.10
C ASN A 104 -9.13 -10.20 6.54
N ILE A 105 -9.96 -9.58 5.69
CA ILE A 105 -11.40 -9.45 5.91
C ILE A 105 -12.10 -10.15 4.75
N ILE A 106 -13.04 -11.05 5.04
CA ILE A 106 -13.67 -11.92 4.05
C ILE A 106 -15.19 -11.76 4.06
N ASN A 107 -15.81 -11.83 2.88
CA ASN A 107 -17.26 -11.95 2.81
C ASN A 107 -17.73 -13.38 3.15
N GLU A 108 -19.02 -13.56 3.35
CA GLU A 108 -19.59 -14.88 3.71
C GLU A 108 -19.26 -15.98 2.68
N THR A 109 -19.22 -15.62 1.39
CA THR A 109 -18.87 -16.57 0.32
C THR A 109 -17.43 -17.07 0.43
N ALA A 110 -16.53 -16.29 1.03
CA ALA A 110 -15.14 -16.66 1.24
C ALA A 110 -14.87 -17.34 2.60
N LYS A 111 -15.89 -17.76 3.35
CA LYS A 111 -15.73 -18.29 4.73
C LYS A 111 -14.71 -19.42 4.87
N ASP A 112 -14.56 -20.24 3.84
CA ASP A 112 -13.59 -21.34 3.86
C ASP A 112 -12.13 -20.86 3.81
N TYR A 113 -11.87 -19.59 3.47
CA TYR A 113 -10.53 -19.00 3.49
C TYR A 113 -9.86 -19.13 4.87
N GLN A 114 -10.61 -19.08 5.95
CA GLN A 114 -10.08 -19.25 7.31
C GLN A 114 -9.56 -20.66 7.63
N LYS A 115 -9.82 -21.64 6.75
CA LYS A 115 -9.25 -23.00 6.84
C LYS A 115 -7.81 -23.07 6.30
N TRP A 116 -7.26 -21.94 5.82
CA TRP A 116 -5.91 -21.80 5.30
C TRP A 116 -5.60 -22.81 4.19
N GLU A 117 -4.64 -23.71 4.40
CA GLU A 117 -4.22 -24.70 3.42
C GLU A 117 -5.34 -25.69 3.05
N GLU A 118 -6.30 -25.89 3.97
CA GLU A 118 -7.46 -26.75 3.76
C GLU A 118 -8.65 -26.05 3.08
N ALA A 119 -8.51 -24.76 2.74
CA ALA A 119 -9.58 -23.96 2.16
C ALA A 119 -10.04 -24.48 0.79
N GLY A 120 -9.17 -25.20 0.07
CA GLY A 120 -9.44 -25.66 -1.27
C GLY A 120 -9.69 -24.52 -2.25
N ARG A 121 -10.52 -24.76 -3.26
CA ARG A 121 -10.92 -23.73 -4.23
C ARG A 121 -12.10 -22.93 -3.69
N LEU A 122 -11.93 -21.64 -3.49
CA LEU A 122 -13.01 -20.76 -3.08
C LEU A 122 -14.05 -20.58 -4.21
N PRO A 123 -15.34 -20.47 -3.87
CA PRO A 123 -16.41 -20.34 -4.84
C PRO A 123 -16.42 -18.96 -5.51
N THR A 124 -17.05 -18.87 -6.68
CA THR A 124 -17.33 -17.60 -7.37
C THR A 124 -18.05 -16.63 -6.44
N GLY A 125 -17.62 -15.36 -6.43
CA GLY A 125 -18.14 -14.34 -5.53
C GLY A 125 -17.47 -14.31 -4.15
N ALA A 126 -16.48 -15.18 -3.86
CA ALA A 126 -15.65 -15.06 -2.69
C ALA A 126 -14.79 -13.80 -2.81
N ILE A 127 -14.78 -12.94 -1.78
CA ILE A 127 -13.99 -11.71 -1.74
C ILE A 127 -13.14 -11.69 -0.48
N ILE A 128 -11.86 -11.38 -0.67
CA ILE A 128 -10.89 -11.16 0.39
C ILE A 128 -10.43 -9.70 0.28
N ALA A 129 -10.64 -8.93 1.32
CA ALA A 129 -10.17 -7.55 1.43
C ALA A 129 -8.96 -7.50 2.37
N LYS A 130 -7.91 -6.81 1.93
CA LYS A 130 -6.68 -6.59 2.67
C LYS A 130 -6.39 -5.09 2.74
N PRO A 131 -7.07 -4.35 3.62
CA PRO A 131 -6.74 -2.96 3.90
C PRO A 131 -5.39 -2.90 4.61
N THR A 132 -4.60 -1.87 4.33
CA THR A 132 -3.23 -1.75 4.86
C THR A 132 -2.99 -0.44 5.57
N ILE A 133 -2.03 -0.46 6.49
CA ILE A 133 -1.39 0.74 7.06
C ILE A 133 0.12 0.69 6.82
N VAL A 134 0.74 1.84 6.72
CA VAL A 134 2.17 2.02 6.48
C VAL A 134 2.79 2.59 7.75
N GLY A 135 3.66 1.82 8.41
CA GLY A 135 4.36 2.28 9.60
C GLY A 135 5.32 3.42 9.30
N LYS A 136 5.52 4.31 10.25
CA LYS A 136 6.41 5.45 10.20
C LYS A 136 7.43 5.39 11.35
N ALA A 137 8.58 6.03 11.15
CA ALA A 137 9.67 6.04 12.11
C ALA A 137 9.30 6.62 13.48
N ASP A 138 8.22 7.42 13.57
CA ASP A 138 7.71 7.98 14.82
C ASP A 138 6.76 7.03 15.58
N GLY A 139 6.63 5.77 15.12
CA GLY A 139 5.74 4.76 15.71
C GLY A 139 4.25 4.96 15.39
N LYS A 140 3.92 5.87 14.49
CA LYS A 140 2.58 6.06 13.93
C LYS A 140 2.43 5.31 12.61
N ALA A 141 1.23 5.37 12.03
CA ALA A 141 0.99 4.87 10.70
C ALA A 141 0.11 5.80 9.88
N ASP A 142 0.24 5.69 8.55
CA ASP A 142 -0.67 6.28 7.59
C ASP A 142 -1.51 5.18 6.92
N ILE A 143 -2.64 5.58 6.32
CA ILE A 143 -3.46 4.68 5.51
C ILE A 143 -2.65 4.25 4.28
N GLY A 144 -2.56 2.96 4.05
CA GLY A 144 -1.98 2.39 2.84
C GLY A 144 -3.03 2.08 1.77
N PRO A 145 -2.68 1.36 0.70
CA PRO A 145 -3.64 0.84 -0.26
C PRO A 145 -4.56 -0.24 0.32
N LEU A 146 -5.76 -0.36 -0.26
CA LEU A 146 -6.63 -1.52 -0.10
C LEU A 146 -6.41 -2.47 -1.27
N PHE A 147 -6.13 -3.73 -0.97
CA PHE A 147 -6.07 -4.82 -1.95
C PHE A 147 -7.32 -5.67 -1.83
N LEU A 148 -8.02 -5.88 -2.95
CA LEU A 148 -9.17 -6.76 -3.04
C LEU A 148 -8.85 -7.92 -3.96
N MET A 149 -9.28 -9.11 -3.58
CA MET A 149 -9.26 -10.33 -4.39
C MET A 149 -10.69 -10.84 -4.50
N GLU A 150 -11.24 -10.88 -5.71
CA GLU A 150 -12.58 -11.39 -5.99
C GLU A 150 -12.51 -12.61 -6.89
N LYS A 151 -13.12 -13.70 -6.48
CA LYS A 151 -13.22 -14.92 -7.27
C LYS A 151 -14.30 -14.78 -8.33
N MET A 152 -13.89 -14.75 -9.57
CA MET A 152 -14.77 -14.65 -10.73
C MET A 152 -15.25 -16.05 -11.20
N SER A 153 -16.19 -16.09 -12.14
CA SER A 153 -16.64 -17.32 -12.75
C SER A 153 -15.51 -18.06 -13.49
N SER A 154 -15.64 -19.37 -13.58
CA SER A 154 -14.65 -20.20 -14.28
C SER A 154 -14.45 -19.74 -15.72
N GLY A 155 -13.18 -19.60 -16.12
CA GLY A 155 -12.76 -19.13 -17.43
C GLY A 155 -12.73 -17.62 -17.61
N TRP A 156 -13.02 -16.83 -16.57
CA TRP A 156 -12.96 -15.37 -16.64
C TRP A 156 -11.54 -14.86 -16.95
N ASN A 157 -10.54 -15.38 -16.27
CA ASN A 157 -9.13 -15.16 -16.57
C ASN A 157 -8.29 -16.33 -16.05
N PRO A 158 -7.96 -17.32 -16.91
CA PRO A 158 -7.18 -18.48 -16.50
C PRO A 158 -5.79 -18.15 -15.99
N GLN A 159 -5.18 -17.03 -16.42
CA GLN A 159 -3.83 -16.64 -15.96
C GLN A 159 -3.79 -16.20 -14.50
N SER A 160 -4.88 -15.65 -14.01
CA SER A 160 -5.04 -15.29 -12.60
C SER A 160 -5.81 -16.36 -11.81
N LEU A 161 -6.04 -17.55 -12.40
CA LEU A 161 -6.90 -18.59 -11.85
C LEU A 161 -8.31 -18.05 -11.52
N ASP A 162 -8.83 -17.18 -12.38
CA ASP A 162 -10.11 -16.49 -12.24
C ASP A 162 -10.21 -15.58 -11.00
N TRP A 163 -9.06 -15.09 -10.50
CA TRP A 163 -9.04 -14.04 -9.49
C TRP A 163 -8.96 -12.66 -10.15
N LYS A 164 -9.88 -11.79 -9.78
CA LYS A 164 -9.81 -10.37 -10.04
C LYS A 164 -9.10 -9.71 -8.86
N TYR A 165 -7.99 -9.06 -9.14
CA TYR A 165 -7.26 -8.24 -8.18
C TYR A 165 -7.60 -6.78 -8.42
N THR A 166 -7.94 -6.05 -7.37
CA THR A 166 -8.21 -4.62 -7.43
C THR A 166 -7.36 -3.92 -6.38
N MET A 167 -6.72 -2.82 -6.75
CA MET A 167 -5.94 -1.98 -5.83
C MET A 167 -6.53 -0.58 -5.79
N ILE A 168 -6.86 -0.13 -4.58
CA ILE A 168 -7.39 1.21 -4.29
C ILE A 168 -6.37 1.95 -3.43
N MET A 169 -5.98 3.14 -3.84
CA MET A 169 -4.99 3.94 -3.12
C MET A 169 -5.53 4.51 -1.81
N ALA A 170 -4.62 5.01 -0.98
CA ALA A 170 -4.95 5.61 0.32
C ALA A 170 -5.88 6.85 0.23
N ASP A 171 -5.95 7.50 -0.92
CA ASP A 171 -6.86 8.63 -1.18
C ASP A 171 -8.24 8.20 -1.72
N GLY A 172 -8.42 6.89 -1.94
CA GLY A 172 -9.63 6.30 -2.50
C GLY A 172 -9.64 6.20 -4.03
N SER A 173 -8.60 6.62 -4.72
CA SER A 173 -8.51 6.46 -6.17
C SER A 173 -8.26 5.00 -6.55
N LEU A 174 -8.90 4.54 -7.64
CA LEU A 174 -8.64 3.22 -8.21
C LEU A 174 -7.29 3.26 -8.94
N TRP A 175 -6.31 2.47 -8.46
CA TRP A 175 -5.02 2.36 -9.13
C TRP A 175 -5.09 1.41 -10.32
N GLY A 176 -5.80 0.29 -10.18
CA GLY A 176 -5.98 -0.67 -11.25
C GLY A 176 -6.70 -1.93 -10.82
N GLU A 177 -7.11 -2.71 -11.82
CA GLU A 177 -7.73 -4.01 -11.61
C GLU A 177 -7.38 -5.00 -12.74
N THR A 178 -7.38 -6.29 -12.41
CA THR A 178 -7.26 -7.35 -13.40
C THR A 178 -8.51 -7.38 -14.27
N LYS A 179 -8.32 -7.49 -15.60
CA LYS A 179 -9.44 -7.63 -16.55
C LYS A 179 -9.66 -9.09 -16.92
N GLY A 180 -10.91 -9.43 -17.21
CA GLY A 180 -11.27 -10.70 -17.84
C GLY A 180 -10.71 -10.80 -19.26
N ARG A 181 -10.63 -11.99 -19.80
CA ARG A 181 -10.22 -12.32 -21.18
C ARG A 181 -11.35 -12.90 -21.98
#